data_667909087200cf5f7ca86d5a688f2c1c
#
_entry.id   667909087200cf5f7ca86d5a688f2c1c
#
_cell.length_a   1.000
_cell.length_b   1.000
_cell.length_c   1.000
_cell.angle_alpha   90.00
_cell.angle_beta   90.00
_cell.angle_gamma   90.00
#
_symmetry.space_group_name_H-M   'P 1'
#
loop_
_entity.id
_entity.type
_entity.pdbx_description
1 polymer ?
#
loop_
_entity_poly.entity_id
_entity_poly.type
_entity_poly.pdbx_seq_one_letter_code
_entity_poly.pdbx_strand_id
1 'polypeptide(L)'
;MKSKLLRHGWRFRCHACLRTLGLPLVRMPRVKAAQAGRQGPGKRRLAEQFAAGEVITDMSKKEWKLGMPIGQGGFGCIYLADMNSSKSVGSDAPCVVKVEPSDNGPLFTELKFYQRAAKPEQIQKWIRTHKLKYLGVPKYWGSGLHDKNGKSYRFMIMDRFGSDLQKIYEANAKRFSRKTVLQLSLRILDILEYIHEHEYVHGDIKASNLLLSCKNPDQVYLVDYGLAYRYCPEGIHKEYKEDPKRCHDGTIEFTSIDAHNGVAPSRRGDLEILGYCMIQWLSGHLPWEDNLKDPNYVRDSKIRYRENIAGLMDKCFPEKNKPDEIAKYMETVKLLDYVEKPLYQNLRDILLQGLKSIGSKDDGKLELSVAENGGLKAKAATKRKKDAEERTQSSVEDMDCCPAPAEEEAARTREVQKPERESRSKSNAVNQFLFSSFRLSFFCFSILFSCESWG
;
A
#
# COMPACT_ATOMS: atom_id res chain seq x y z
N MET A 1 -20.73 -37.50 50.26
CA MET A 1 -21.63 -36.67 51.12
C MET A 1 -22.17 -35.56 50.28
N LYS A 2 -23.50 -35.49 50.25
CA LYS A 2 -24.36 -34.56 49.52
C LYS A 2 -24.39 -33.20 50.17
N SER A 3 -24.53 -32.11 49.38
CA SER A 3 -25.51 -31.00 49.58
C SER A 3 -25.27 -29.91 48.57
N LYS A 4 -26.17 -29.66 47.62
CA LYS A 4 -27.35 -28.79 47.53
C LYS A 4 -26.96 -27.31 47.31
N LEU A 5 -27.14 -26.80 46.09
CA LEU A 5 -28.20 -25.93 45.55
C LEU A 5 -28.54 -24.70 46.39
N LEU A 6 -28.43 -23.50 45.80
CA LEU A 6 -29.46 -22.46 45.87
C LEU A 6 -29.34 -21.45 44.70
N ARG A 7 -30.39 -21.41 43.89
CA ARG A 7 -30.70 -20.36 42.91
C ARG A 7 -31.39 -19.21 43.65
N HIS A 8 -31.10 -17.96 43.33
CA HIS A 8 -32.02 -16.88 43.56
C HIS A 8 -32.08 -15.98 42.31
N GLY A 9 -33.24 -16.04 41.65
CA GLY A 9 -33.69 -15.08 40.68
C GLY A 9 -34.37 -13.90 41.37
N TRP A 10 -34.13 -12.70 40.84
CA TRP A 10 -34.98 -11.55 41.18
C TRP A 10 -35.53 -10.97 39.87
N ARG A 11 -36.86 -11.19 39.71
CA ARG A 11 -37.72 -10.40 38.80
C ARG A 11 -38.26 -9.24 39.60
N PHE A 12 -38.09 -8.04 39.09
CA PHE A 12 -38.96 -6.92 39.52
C PHE A 12 -39.81 -6.47 38.32
N ARG A 13 -41.11 -6.75 38.46
CA ARG A 13 -42.18 -6.03 37.78
C ARG A 13 -42.52 -4.83 38.65
N CYS A 14 -42.71 -3.65 38.06
CA CYS A 14 -43.53 -2.65 38.64
C CYS A 14 -44.40 -2.00 37.55
N HIS A 15 -45.70 -2.23 37.72
CA HIS A 15 -46.76 -1.60 36.96
C HIS A 15 -47.29 -0.38 37.76
N ALA A 16 -47.66 0.65 37.00
CA ALA A 16 -48.81 1.53 37.19
C ALA A 16 -48.67 2.78 38.09
N CYS A 17 -49.26 3.79 37.53
CA CYS A 17 -49.89 5.00 38.06
C CYS A 17 -49.04 6.29 38.03
N LEU A 18 -49.43 7.14 37.07
CA LEU A 18 -50.13 8.39 37.41
C LEU A 18 -50.60 9.10 36.13
N ARG A 19 -51.91 9.08 35.93
CA ARG A 19 -52.64 10.02 35.05
C ARG A 19 -52.78 11.35 35.76
N THR A 20 -52.97 12.38 34.94
CA THR A 20 -53.52 13.71 35.19
C THR A 20 -52.52 14.84 35.40
N LEU A 21 -52.38 15.61 34.35
CA LEU A 21 -52.54 17.07 34.30
C LEU A 21 -52.48 17.50 32.83
N GLY A 22 -53.64 17.91 32.29
CA GLY A 22 -53.79 18.40 30.93
C GLY A 22 -53.21 19.80 30.79
N LEU A 23 -52.31 19.94 29.80
CA LEU A 23 -51.97 21.23 29.23
C LEU A 23 -52.03 21.12 27.69
N PRO A 24 -52.52 22.15 26.98
CA PRO A 24 -52.78 22.07 25.55
C PRO A 24 -51.49 22.04 24.74
N LEU A 25 -51.39 21.07 23.83
CA LEU A 25 -50.36 20.98 22.81
C LEU A 25 -50.46 22.19 21.86
N VAL A 26 -49.55 23.14 21.99
CA VAL A 26 -49.32 24.17 20.99
C VAL A 26 -48.60 23.50 19.82
N ARG A 27 -49.29 23.33 18.69
CA ARG A 27 -48.74 22.88 17.41
C ARG A 27 -47.78 23.94 16.87
N MET A 28 -46.49 23.71 16.97
CA MET A 28 -45.54 24.53 16.22
C MET A 28 -45.60 24.19 14.70
N PRO A 29 -45.52 25.18 13.83
CA PRO A 29 -45.58 24.97 12.39
C PRO A 29 -44.33 24.18 11.91
N ARG A 30 -44.57 23.11 11.15
CA ARG A 30 -43.50 22.38 10.43
C ARG A 30 -42.82 23.33 9.46
N VAL A 31 -41.57 23.72 9.77
CA VAL A 31 -40.66 24.31 8.82
C VAL A 31 -40.31 23.22 7.80
N LYS A 32 -40.72 23.41 6.55
CA LYS A 32 -40.27 22.57 5.43
C LYS A 32 -38.77 22.71 5.32
N ALA A 33 -38.03 21.69 5.71
CA ALA A 33 -36.59 21.59 5.39
C ALA A 33 -36.46 21.61 3.87
N ALA A 34 -35.78 22.60 3.35
CA ALA A 34 -35.37 22.65 1.96
C ALA A 34 -34.59 21.37 1.63
N GLN A 35 -35.05 20.62 0.66
CA GLN A 35 -34.32 19.50 0.07
C GLN A 35 -33.03 20.04 -0.56
N ALA A 36 -31.93 20.02 0.19
CA ALA A 36 -30.63 20.13 -0.40
C ALA A 36 -30.43 18.90 -1.29
N GLY A 37 -30.38 19.12 -2.59
CA GLY A 37 -30.16 18.10 -3.58
C GLY A 37 -28.91 17.28 -3.21
N ARG A 38 -29.05 15.95 -3.12
CA ARG A 38 -27.95 15.01 -3.01
C ARG A 38 -27.05 15.21 -4.25
N GLN A 39 -25.97 15.93 -4.08
CA GLN A 39 -24.86 15.88 -5.04
C GLN A 39 -24.31 14.46 -4.99
N GLY A 40 -24.34 13.77 -6.12
CA GLY A 40 -23.69 12.49 -6.30
C GLY A 40 -22.18 12.59 -6.03
N PRO A 41 -21.44 11.46 -5.87
CA PRO A 41 -20.04 11.47 -5.56
C PRO A 41 -19.30 12.32 -6.60
N GLY A 42 -18.73 13.44 -6.14
CA GLY A 42 -18.02 14.39 -6.98
C GLY A 42 -16.97 13.65 -7.78
N LYS A 43 -16.92 13.89 -9.11
CA LYS A 43 -15.85 13.39 -9.99
C LYS A 43 -14.53 13.72 -9.32
N ARG A 44 -13.74 12.69 -9.00
CA ARG A 44 -12.38 12.82 -8.45
C ARG A 44 -11.61 13.76 -9.36
N ARG A 45 -11.16 14.88 -8.82
CA ARG A 45 -10.39 15.88 -9.59
C ARG A 45 -8.95 15.42 -9.60
N LEU A 46 -8.37 15.27 -10.79
CA LEU A 46 -6.94 15.09 -10.95
C LEU A 46 -6.23 16.35 -10.46
N ALA A 47 -5.11 16.17 -9.78
CA ALA A 47 -4.27 17.31 -9.39
C ALA A 47 -3.78 18.02 -10.64
N GLU A 48 -3.82 19.35 -10.61
CA GLU A 48 -3.16 20.19 -11.62
C GLU A 48 -1.66 19.92 -11.59
N GLN A 49 -1.02 19.86 -12.74
CA GLN A 49 0.41 19.62 -12.80
C GLN A 49 1.19 20.83 -12.34
N PHE A 50 2.17 20.58 -11.48
CA PHE A 50 3.13 21.57 -11.03
C PHE A 50 4.32 21.59 -11.99
N ALA A 51 4.84 22.78 -12.27
CA ALA A 51 5.98 22.92 -13.15
C ALA A 51 7.28 22.47 -12.47
N ALA A 52 8.20 21.90 -13.26
CA ALA A 52 9.55 21.69 -12.79
C ALA A 52 10.21 23.03 -12.43
N GLY A 53 10.85 23.11 -11.27
CA GLY A 53 11.41 24.34 -10.72
C GLY A 53 10.46 25.11 -9.79
N GLU A 54 9.20 24.74 -9.71
CA GLU A 54 8.24 25.33 -8.77
C GLU A 54 8.69 25.09 -7.32
N VAL A 55 8.58 26.09 -6.46
CA VAL A 55 9.00 26.03 -5.07
C VAL A 55 7.77 25.98 -4.17
N ILE A 56 7.75 25.02 -3.25
CA ILE A 56 6.73 24.87 -2.23
C ILE A 56 7.36 24.99 -0.84
N THR A 57 6.61 25.55 0.11
CA THR A 57 7.08 25.79 1.48
C THR A 57 6.34 24.90 2.45
N ASP A 58 7.07 24.10 3.24
CA ASP A 58 6.49 23.23 4.25
C ASP A 58 6.07 23.99 5.52
N MET A 59 5.38 23.29 6.43
CA MET A 59 4.93 23.88 7.71
C MET A 59 6.08 24.34 8.61
N SER A 60 7.30 23.81 8.40
CA SER A 60 8.52 24.20 9.12
C SER A 60 9.25 25.37 8.43
N LYS A 61 8.66 25.99 7.41
CA LYS A 61 9.22 27.08 6.60
C LYS A 61 10.44 26.68 5.76
N LYS A 62 10.64 25.39 5.51
CA LYS A 62 11.63 24.92 4.57
C LYS A 62 11.07 24.95 3.17
N GLU A 63 11.89 25.38 2.22
CA GLU A 63 11.53 25.44 0.81
C GLU A 63 12.03 24.21 0.07
N TRP A 64 11.17 23.68 -0.78
CA TRP A 64 11.42 22.50 -1.59
C TRP A 64 11.18 22.83 -3.05
N LYS A 65 12.17 22.58 -3.89
CA LYS A 65 12.07 22.74 -5.34
C LYS A 65 11.59 21.45 -5.97
N LEU A 66 10.57 21.53 -6.80
CA LEU A 66 10.03 20.41 -7.54
C LEU A 66 10.83 20.14 -8.81
N GLY A 67 11.03 18.86 -9.10
CA GLY A 67 11.55 18.36 -10.36
C GLY A 67 10.44 17.86 -11.27
N MET A 68 10.80 16.93 -12.17
CA MET A 68 9.84 16.29 -13.06
C MET A 68 8.87 15.38 -12.29
N PRO A 69 7.62 15.26 -12.76
CA PRO A 69 6.71 14.25 -12.23
C PRO A 69 7.24 12.84 -12.58
N ILE A 70 7.19 11.94 -11.60
CA ILE A 70 7.64 10.55 -11.76
C ILE A 70 6.51 9.53 -11.59
N GLY A 71 5.35 9.97 -11.14
CA GLY A 71 4.17 9.11 -10.98
C GLY A 71 2.90 9.93 -10.90
N GLN A 72 1.83 9.36 -11.44
CA GLN A 72 0.49 9.91 -11.33
C GLN A 72 -0.45 8.79 -10.89
N GLY A 73 -1.12 8.99 -9.76
CA GLY A 73 -2.12 8.07 -9.21
C GLY A 73 -3.54 8.63 -9.36
N GLY A 74 -4.52 7.84 -8.94
CA GLY A 74 -5.94 8.23 -8.98
C GLY A 74 -6.29 9.43 -8.09
N PHE A 75 -5.38 9.83 -7.20
CA PHE A 75 -5.62 10.89 -6.21
C PHE A 75 -4.65 12.07 -6.36
N GLY A 76 -3.47 11.89 -6.95
CA GLY A 76 -2.47 12.94 -7.02
C GLY A 76 -1.25 12.61 -7.87
N CYS A 77 -0.26 13.50 -7.83
CA CYS A 77 1.00 13.37 -8.55
C CYS A 77 2.18 13.25 -7.59
N ILE A 78 3.22 12.55 -8.02
CA ILE A 78 4.49 12.43 -7.30
C ILE A 78 5.57 13.10 -8.14
N TYR A 79 6.29 14.03 -7.53
CA TYR A 79 7.37 14.80 -8.15
C TYR A 79 8.71 14.47 -7.51
N LEU A 80 9.78 14.49 -8.27
CA LEU A 80 11.12 14.61 -7.71
C LEU A 80 11.22 15.90 -6.91
N ALA A 81 11.97 15.89 -5.82
CA ALA A 81 12.18 17.07 -5.02
C ALA A 81 13.54 17.10 -4.34
N ASP A 82 14.03 18.31 -4.14
CA ASP A 82 15.19 18.59 -3.33
C ASP A 82 14.98 19.88 -2.55
N MET A 83 15.82 20.13 -1.54
CA MET A 83 15.81 21.42 -0.85
C MET A 83 16.06 22.53 -1.87
N ASN A 84 15.36 23.65 -1.70
CA ASN A 84 15.47 24.76 -2.65
C ASN A 84 16.93 25.25 -2.78
N SER A 85 17.46 25.15 -3.97
CA SER A 85 18.80 25.58 -4.33
C SER A 85 18.80 26.24 -5.70
N SER A 86 19.89 26.91 -6.08
CA SER A 86 20.07 27.47 -7.42
C SER A 86 20.09 26.40 -8.53
N LYS A 87 20.42 25.14 -8.18
CA LYS A 87 20.46 24.02 -9.13
C LYS A 87 19.07 23.50 -9.49
N SER A 88 18.92 23.00 -10.70
CA SER A 88 17.72 22.25 -11.10
C SER A 88 17.66 20.90 -10.37
N VAL A 89 16.45 20.41 -10.09
CA VAL A 89 16.23 19.09 -9.49
C VAL A 89 16.44 18.02 -10.55
N GLY A 90 17.50 17.25 -10.40
CA GLY A 90 17.90 16.18 -11.31
C GLY A 90 17.21 14.84 -11.05
N SER A 91 17.55 13.87 -11.91
CA SER A 91 17.06 12.48 -11.77
C SER A 91 17.66 11.74 -10.56
N ASP A 92 18.62 12.31 -9.87
CA ASP A 92 19.27 11.81 -8.65
C ASP A 92 18.71 12.44 -7.36
N ALA A 93 17.66 13.25 -7.45
CA ALA A 93 17.01 13.90 -6.31
C ALA A 93 16.75 12.90 -5.16
N PRO A 94 17.08 13.28 -3.91
CA PRO A 94 16.99 12.38 -2.77
C PRO A 94 15.56 12.17 -2.25
N CYS A 95 14.66 13.09 -2.56
CA CYS A 95 13.30 13.14 -2.05
C CYS A 95 12.26 13.13 -3.17
N VAL A 96 11.05 12.80 -2.78
CA VAL A 96 9.84 12.97 -3.59
C VAL A 96 8.80 13.77 -2.82
N VAL A 97 7.95 14.47 -3.57
CA VAL A 97 6.76 15.15 -3.04
C VAL A 97 5.53 14.48 -3.62
N LYS A 98 4.67 13.97 -2.77
CA LYS A 98 3.32 13.50 -3.12
C LYS A 98 2.37 14.69 -2.93
N VAL A 99 1.60 15.04 -3.98
CA VAL A 99 0.69 16.18 -4.02
C VAL A 99 -0.70 15.71 -4.37
N GLU A 100 -1.69 16.12 -3.58
CA GLU A 100 -3.12 15.87 -3.83
C GLU A 100 -3.95 17.14 -3.61
N PRO A 101 -5.11 17.30 -4.28
CA PRO A 101 -6.10 18.29 -3.86
C PRO A 101 -6.41 18.16 -2.36
N SER A 102 -6.48 19.27 -1.64
CA SER A 102 -6.61 19.27 -0.17
C SER A 102 -7.91 18.66 0.35
N ASP A 103 -8.93 18.55 -0.49
CA ASP A 103 -10.22 17.91 -0.22
C ASP A 103 -10.21 16.38 -0.41
N ASN A 104 -9.14 15.81 -0.98
CA ASN A 104 -8.95 14.37 -1.05
C ASN A 104 -8.55 13.78 0.32
N GLY A 105 -9.04 12.55 0.60
CA GLY A 105 -8.83 11.88 1.88
C GLY A 105 -7.53 11.07 2.04
N PRO A 106 -7.07 10.32 1.01
CA PRO A 106 -5.98 9.36 1.17
C PRO A 106 -4.68 9.96 1.68
N LEU A 107 -4.17 11.05 1.08
CA LEU A 107 -2.94 11.69 1.56
C LEU A 107 -3.07 12.25 2.97
N PHE A 108 -4.28 12.64 3.39
CA PHE A 108 -4.51 13.09 4.77
C PHE A 108 -4.32 11.96 5.79
N THR A 109 -4.79 10.75 5.48
CA THR A 109 -4.62 9.56 6.33
C THR A 109 -3.16 9.16 6.38
N GLU A 110 -2.52 9.07 5.23
CA GLU A 110 -1.10 8.74 5.08
C GLU A 110 -0.22 9.73 5.86
N LEU A 111 -0.46 11.04 5.72
CA LEU A 111 0.26 12.08 6.43
C LEU A 111 0.18 11.94 7.95
N LYS A 112 -0.98 11.55 8.49
CA LYS A 112 -1.12 11.32 9.95
C LYS A 112 -0.25 10.20 10.47
N PHE A 113 -0.09 9.12 9.68
CA PHE A 113 0.86 8.07 10.01
C PHE A 113 2.30 8.63 10.01
N TYR A 114 2.73 9.28 8.93
CA TYR A 114 4.10 9.78 8.81
C TYR A 114 4.47 10.78 9.90
N GLN A 115 3.58 11.68 10.26
CA GLN A 115 3.80 12.66 11.33
C GLN A 115 3.97 12.01 12.71
N ARG A 116 3.36 10.84 12.94
CA ARG A 116 3.42 10.13 14.24
C ARG A 116 4.53 9.09 14.30
N ALA A 117 4.74 8.34 13.23
CA ALA A 117 5.56 7.14 13.26
C ALA A 117 6.78 7.17 12.31
N ALA A 118 6.97 8.22 11.50
CA ALA A 118 8.01 8.19 10.48
C ALA A 118 9.03 9.35 10.60
N LYS A 119 9.12 9.96 11.76
CA LYS A 119 10.14 10.98 12.04
C LYS A 119 11.53 10.32 12.07
N PRO A 120 12.55 10.93 11.43
CA PRO A 120 13.89 10.35 11.37
C PRO A 120 14.47 9.93 12.72
N GLU A 121 14.21 10.72 13.76
CA GLU A 121 14.72 10.47 15.12
C GLU A 121 14.11 9.21 15.74
N GLN A 122 12.80 8.99 15.51
CA GLN A 122 12.06 7.81 16.00
C GLN A 122 12.58 6.54 15.32
N ILE A 123 12.71 6.57 13.98
CA ILE A 123 13.26 5.47 13.19
C ILE A 123 14.68 5.16 13.63
N GLN A 124 15.54 6.16 13.79
CA GLN A 124 16.93 5.96 14.22
C GLN A 124 17.04 5.42 15.65
N LYS A 125 16.16 5.88 16.56
CA LYS A 125 16.09 5.33 17.92
C LYS A 125 15.74 3.84 17.88
N TRP A 126 14.73 3.46 17.08
CA TRP A 126 14.30 2.07 16.93
C TRP A 126 15.41 1.18 16.37
N ILE A 127 16.05 1.60 15.28
CA ILE A 127 17.18 0.90 14.65
C ILE A 127 18.27 0.61 15.69
N ARG A 128 18.67 1.60 16.48
CA ARG A 128 19.70 1.42 17.52
C ARG A 128 19.26 0.47 18.63
N THR A 129 18.02 0.62 19.11
CA THR A 129 17.49 -0.19 20.22
C THR A 129 17.35 -1.66 19.81
N HIS A 130 16.90 -1.93 18.57
CA HIS A 130 16.69 -3.29 18.06
C HIS A 130 17.88 -3.84 17.28
N LYS A 131 19.02 -3.09 17.25
CA LYS A 131 20.26 -3.47 16.55
C LYS A 131 20.04 -3.83 15.07
N LEU A 132 19.10 -3.13 14.42
CA LEU A 132 18.81 -3.33 12.99
C LEU A 132 19.87 -2.62 12.13
N LYS A 133 20.15 -3.14 10.94
CA LYS A 133 20.98 -2.46 9.93
C LYS A 133 20.24 -1.26 9.32
N TYR A 134 18.94 -1.40 9.10
CA TYR A 134 18.00 -0.37 8.63
C TYR A 134 16.58 -0.75 9.01
N LEU A 135 15.65 0.17 8.87
CA LEU A 135 14.23 -0.08 9.00
C LEU A 135 13.54 0.39 7.71
N GLY A 136 12.76 -0.47 7.09
CA GLY A 136 12.09 -0.22 5.81
C GLY A 136 10.84 0.67 5.91
N VAL A 137 10.86 1.69 6.76
CA VAL A 137 9.82 2.73 6.85
C VAL A 137 10.39 4.01 6.24
N PRO A 138 9.72 4.63 5.24
CA PRO A 138 10.18 5.89 4.65
C PRO A 138 10.23 7.01 5.68
N LYS A 139 11.23 7.87 5.58
CA LYS A 139 11.35 9.02 6.48
C LYS A 139 10.43 10.15 6.02
N TYR A 140 9.78 10.77 6.98
CA TYR A 140 8.99 11.98 6.80
C TYR A 140 9.89 13.21 6.93
N TRP A 141 9.91 14.06 5.90
CA TRP A 141 10.72 15.27 5.87
C TRP A 141 9.93 16.56 6.09
N GLY A 142 8.70 16.59 5.63
CA GLY A 142 7.84 17.76 5.76
C GLY A 142 6.50 17.60 5.06
N SER A 143 5.62 18.55 5.30
CA SER A 143 4.32 18.62 4.63
C SER A 143 3.77 20.03 4.70
N GLY A 144 2.78 20.33 3.87
CA GLY A 144 2.13 21.64 3.89
C GLY A 144 0.89 21.68 3.01
N LEU A 145 0.37 22.90 2.87
CA LEU A 145 -0.62 23.27 1.89
C LEU A 145 0.03 24.25 0.92
N HIS A 146 -0.32 24.15 -0.34
CA HIS A 146 0.14 25.04 -1.40
C HIS A 146 -1.05 25.46 -2.26
N ASP A 147 -1.25 26.76 -2.39
CA ASP A 147 -2.34 27.32 -3.17
C ASP A 147 -1.85 27.66 -4.57
N LYS A 148 -2.56 27.13 -5.58
CA LYS A 148 -2.26 27.34 -7.00
C LYS A 148 -3.56 27.54 -7.77
N ASN A 149 -3.65 28.61 -8.54
CA ASN A 149 -4.81 28.91 -9.38
C ASN A 149 -6.15 28.86 -8.62
N GLY A 150 -6.18 29.37 -7.38
CA GLY A 150 -7.37 29.37 -6.53
C GLY A 150 -7.77 28.01 -5.98
N LYS A 151 -6.89 26.99 -6.09
CA LYS A 151 -7.09 25.64 -5.53
C LYS A 151 -6.01 25.37 -4.49
N SER A 152 -6.40 24.71 -3.40
CA SER A 152 -5.48 24.28 -2.35
C SER A 152 -5.07 22.82 -2.55
N TYR A 153 -3.77 22.58 -2.43
CA TYR A 153 -3.16 21.26 -2.55
C TYR A 153 -2.45 20.90 -1.25
N ARG A 154 -2.66 19.66 -0.79
CA ARG A 154 -1.88 19.08 0.30
C ARG A 154 -0.68 18.37 -0.28
N PHE A 155 0.47 18.55 0.35
CA PHE A 155 1.67 17.82 -0.06
C PHE A 155 2.41 17.23 1.12
N MET A 156 3.20 16.18 0.84
CA MET A 156 4.08 15.50 1.77
C MET A 156 5.40 15.18 1.10
N ILE A 157 6.49 15.41 1.82
CA ILE A 157 7.86 15.14 1.37
C ILE A 157 8.38 13.90 2.10
N MET A 158 8.93 12.95 1.34
CA MET A 158 9.46 11.69 1.84
C MET A 158 10.70 11.25 1.06
N ASP A 159 11.39 10.22 1.54
CA ASP A 159 12.51 9.61 0.82
C ASP A 159 12.07 9.15 -0.57
N ARG A 160 13.00 9.23 -1.53
CA ARG A 160 12.84 8.65 -2.85
C ARG A 160 13.32 7.20 -2.87
N PHE A 161 12.57 6.35 -3.58
CA PHE A 161 12.87 4.94 -3.79
C PHE A 161 13.00 4.59 -5.27
N GLY A 162 13.55 3.40 -5.53
CA GLY A 162 13.71 2.81 -6.85
C GLY A 162 12.46 2.05 -7.30
N SER A 163 12.69 0.92 -7.98
CA SER A 163 11.60 0.06 -8.48
C SER A 163 10.81 -0.59 -7.36
N ASP A 164 9.52 -0.79 -7.62
CA ASP A 164 8.67 -1.63 -6.79
C ASP A 164 8.92 -3.13 -7.08
N LEU A 165 8.63 -3.97 -6.08
CA LEU A 165 8.82 -5.42 -6.20
C LEU A 165 7.83 -6.06 -7.18
N GLN A 166 6.69 -5.44 -7.49
CA GLN A 166 5.74 -5.98 -8.45
C GLN A 166 6.33 -6.05 -9.86
N LYS A 167 7.01 -5.00 -10.30
CA LYS A 167 7.71 -4.99 -11.59
C LYS A 167 8.79 -6.07 -11.67
N ILE A 168 9.53 -6.26 -10.59
CA ILE A 168 10.58 -7.28 -10.51
C ILE A 168 9.96 -8.68 -10.50
N TYR A 169 8.86 -8.87 -9.76
CA TYR A 169 8.12 -10.11 -9.70
C TYR A 169 7.58 -10.53 -11.09
N GLU A 170 6.99 -9.58 -11.82
CA GLU A 170 6.51 -9.81 -13.18
C GLU A 170 7.66 -10.16 -14.14
N ALA A 171 8.80 -9.47 -14.04
CA ALA A 171 9.99 -9.76 -14.83
C ALA A 171 10.60 -11.15 -14.50
N ASN A 172 10.39 -11.63 -13.26
CA ASN A 172 10.87 -12.94 -12.78
C ASN A 172 9.81 -14.06 -12.98
N ALA A 173 9.02 -13.99 -14.03
CA ALA A 173 7.99 -14.98 -14.34
C ALA A 173 7.01 -15.20 -13.17
N LYS A 174 6.74 -14.14 -12.40
CA LYS A 174 5.86 -14.13 -11.23
C LYS A 174 6.28 -15.12 -10.13
N ARG A 175 7.58 -15.21 -9.87
CA ARG A 175 8.12 -16.00 -8.74
C ARG A 175 9.40 -15.38 -8.21
N PHE A 176 9.58 -15.50 -6.90
CA PHE A 176 10.85 -15.23 -6.23
C PHE A 176 11.44 -16.53 -5.67
N SER A 177 12.76 -16.55 -5.47
CA SER A 177 13.42 -17.67 -4.79
C SER A 177 12.94 -17.78 -3.33
N ARG A 178 12.94 -18.99 -2.79
CA ARG A 178 12.56 -19.22 -1.39
C ARG A 178 13.41 -18.41 -0.42
N LYS A 179 14.73 -18.28 -0.70
CA LYS A 179 15.63 -17.42 0.06
C LYS A 179 15.17 -15.97 0.05
N THR A 180 14.88 -15.42 -1.13
CA THR A 180 14.43 -14.02 -1.28
C THR A 180 13.12 -13.77 -0.55
N VAL A 181 12.12 -14.65 -0.69
CA VAL A 181 10.84 -14.48 0.00
C VAL A 181 11.01 -14.49 1.51
N LEU A 182 11.80 -15.41 2.07
CA LEU A 182 12.04 -15.48 3.51
C LEU A 182 12.78 -14.24 4.04
N GLN A 183 13.79 -13.75 3.30
CA GLN A 183 14.51 -12.53 3.68
C GLN A 183 13.64 -11.27 3.57
N LEU A 184 12.81 -11.13 2.51
CA LEU A 184 11.85 -10.05 2.40
C LEU A 184 10.87 -10.07 3.57
N SER A 185 10.36 -11.24 3.92
CA SER A 185 9.38 -11.39 5.02
C SER A 185 9.98 -11.04 6.37
N LEU A 186 11.24 -11.36 6.63
CA LEU A 186 11.95 -10.90 7.82
C LEU A 186 12.03 -9.37 7.89
N ARG A 187 12.35 -8.70 6.78
CA ARG A 187 12.36 -7.22 6.72
C ARG A 187 10.98 -6.63 6.90
N ILE A 188 9.95 -7.26 6.33
CA ILE A 188 8.56 -6.80 6.50
C ILE A 188 8.10 -6.99 7.94
N LEU A 189 8.47 -8.09 8.62
CA LEU A 189 8.19 -8.27 10.05
C LEU A 189 8.85 -7.19 10.92
N ASP A 190 10.07 -6.74 10.59
CA ASP A 190 10.70 -5.61 11.29
C ASP A 190 9.91 -4.30 11.12
N ILE A 191 9.38 -4.07 9.90
CA ILE A 191 8.52 -2.91 9.62
C ILE A 191 7.20 -3.02 10.38
N LEU A 192 6.53 -4.18 10.32
CA LEU A 192 5.23 -4.40 10.95
C LEU A 192 5.32 -4.26 12.47
N GLU A 193 6.33 -4.85 13.12
CA GLU A 193 6.52 -4.68 14.55
C GLU A 193 6.68 -3.20 14.91
N TYR A 194 7.48 -2.44 14.15
CA TYR A 194 7.65 -1.01 14.38
C TYR A 194 6.35 -0.23 14.27
N ILE A 195 5.60 -0.39 13.17
CA ILE A 195 4.35 0.37 12.96
C ILE A 195 3.27 -0.04 13.96
N HIS A 196 3.21 -1.32 14.32
CA HIS A 196 2.27 -1.82 15.32
C HIS A 196 2.58 -1.27 16.72
N GLU A 197 3.85 -1.14 17.09
CA GLU A 197 4.25 -0.49 18.35
C GLU A 197 3.97 1.03 18.33
N HIS A 198 3.82 1.62 17.15
CA HIS A 198 3.37 3.01 16.97
C HIS A 198 1.84 3.12 16.73
N GLU A 199 1.07 2.10 17.15
CA GLU A 199 -0.39 2.05 17.14
C GLU A 199 -1.05 1.97 15.74
N TYR A 200 -0.28 1.69 14.68
CA TYR A 200 -0.77 1.61 13.30
C TYR A 200 -0.64 0.23 12.72
N VAL A 201 -1.56 -0.11 11.83
CA VAL A 201 -1.47 -1.22 10.89
C VAL A 201 -1.50 -0.67 9.47
N HIS A 202 -0.92 -1.42 8.53
CA HIS A 202 -0.81 -1.00 7.13
C HIS A 202 -2.10 -1.28 6.34
N GLY A 203 -2.59 -2.51 6.37
CA GLY A 203 -3.83 -2.97 5.73
C GLY A 203 -3.76 -3.22 4.23
N ASP A 204 -2.62 -2.93 3.55
CA ASP A 204 -2.47 -3.14 2.10
C ASP A 204 -1.04 -3.54 1.70
N ILE A 205 -0.49 -4.55 2.39
CA ILE A 205 0.85 -5.09 2.07
C ILE A 205 0.76 -5.87 0.77
N LYS A 206 1.64 -5.53 -0.19
CA LYS A 206 1.75 -6.19 -1.50
C LYS A 206 3.04 -5.78 -2.21
N ALA A 207 3.43 -6.51 -3.23
CA ALA A 207 4.68 -6.25 -3.96
C ALA A 207 4.77 -4.84 -4.55
N SER A 208 3.66 -4.25 -5.03
CA SER A 208 3.63 -2.88 -5.56
C SER A 208 3.82 -1.79 -4.49
N ASN A 209 3.60 -2.10 -3.21
CA ASN A 209 3.83 -1.20 -2.08
C ASN A 209 5.19 -1.44 -1.40
N LEU A 210 6.03 -2.30 -1.96
CA LEU A 210 7.38 -2.60 -1.50
C LEU A 210 8.39 -2.08 -2.53
N LEU A 211 9.12 -1.02 -2.17
CA LEU A 211 10.07 -0.35 -3.05
C LEU A 211 11.50 -0.58 -2.59
N LEU A 212 12.41 -0.75 -3.54
CA LEU A 212 13.84 -0.85 -3.27
C LEU A 212 14.47 0.52 -3.05
N SER A 213 15.47 0.59 -2.20
CA SER A 213 16.28 1.80 -2.07
C SER A 213 17.05 2.09 -3.36
N CYS A 214 17.08 3.36 -3.77
CA CYS A 214 17.93 3.81 -4.89
C CYS A 214 19.43 3.62 -4.60
N LYS A 215 19.82 3.61 -3.31
CA LYS A 215 21.23 3.56 -2.89
C LYS A 215 21.71 2.13 -2.62
N ASN A 216 20.82 1.26 -2.18
CA ASN A 216 21.13 -0.12 -1.83
C ASN A 216 19.95 -1.03 -2.21
N PRO A 217 20.03 -1.77 -3.32
CA PRO A 217 18.95 -2.62 -3.82
C PRO A 217 18.59 -3.78 -2.88
N ASP A 218 19.41 -4.08 -1.87
CA ASP A 218 19.10 -5.08 -0.85
C ASP A 218 18.20 -4.53 0.28
N GLN A 219 17.85 -3.25 0.23
CA GLN A 219 16.97 -2.62 1.21
C GLN A 219 15.58 -2.39 0.62
N VAL A 220 14.56 -2.93 1.27
CA VAL A 220 13.14 -2.79 0.89
C VAL A 220 12.41 -1.88 1.87
N TYR A 221 11.52 -1.05 1.34
CA TYR A 221 10.70 -0.10 2.09
C TYR A 221 9.23 -0.31 1.79
N LEU A 222 8.41 -0.35 2.83
CA LEU A 222 6.95 -0.41 2.72
C LEU A 222 6.41 1.03 2.62
N VAL A 223 5.67 1.29 1.56
CA VAL A 223 5.12 2.63 1.22
C VAL A 223 3.60 2.57 1.10
N ASP A 224 2.97 3.73 0.89
CA ASP A 224 1.54 3.91 0.69
C ASP A 224 0.70 3.55 1.93
N TYR A 225 0.83 4.38 2.95
CA TYR A 225 0.03 4.30 4.18
C TYR A 225 -1.36 4.96 4.05
N GLY A 226 -1.88 5.07 2.83
CA GLY A 226 -3.21 5.65 2.56
C GLY A 226 -4.37 4.88 3.19
N LEU A 227 -4.20 3.57 3.42
CA LEU A 227 -5.14 2.70 4.12
C LEU A 227 -4.72 2.40 5.58
N ALA A 228 -3.61 2.97 6.05
CA ALA A 228 -3.13 2.73 7.41
C ALA A 228 -4.18 3.14 8.45
N TYR A 229 -4.35 2.30 9.45
CA TYR A 229 -5.35 2.48 10.48
C TYR A 229 -4.72 2.53 11.88
N ARG A 230 -5.08 3.54 12.68
CA ARG A 230 -4.66 3.62 14.08
C ARG A 230 -5.53 2.69 14.91
N TYR A 231 -5.12 1.43 15.04
CA TYR A 231 -5.89 0.36 15.67
C TYR A 231 -5.91 0.43 17.20
N CYS A 232 -4.91 1.07 17.81
CA CYS A 232 -4.71 1.09 19.27
C CYS A 232 -4.36 2.50 19.76
N PRO A 233 -5.26 3.52 19.60
CA PRO A 233 -4.97 4.88 20.03
C PRO A 233 -4.80 4.93 21.56
N GLU A 234 -3.66 5.51 22.00
CA GLU A 234 -3.36 5.70 23.42
C GLU A 234 -3.35 4.39 24.24
N GLY A 235 -2.92 3.30 23.57
CA GLY A 235 -2.85 1.98 24.18
C GLY A 235 -4.20 1.24 24.28
N ILE A 236 -5.29 1.83 23.79
CA ILE A 236 -6.63 1.22 23.81
C ILE A 236 -6.92 0.59 22.45
N HIS A 237 -6.89 -0.74 22.39
CA HIS A 237 -7.21 -1.47 21.15
C HIS A 237 -8.68 -1.27 20.78
N LYS A 238 -8.94 -1.07 19.47
CA LYS A 238 -10.30 -1.01 18.95
C LYS A 238 -11.01 -2.35 19.13
N GLU A 239 -12.32 -2.30 19.39
CA GLU A 239 -13.16 -3.48 19.54
C GLU A 239 -13.35 -4.22 18.20
N TYR A 240 -13.53 -5.54 18.28
CA TYR A 240 -13.97 -6.35 17.14
C TYR A 240 -15.42 -6.01 16.83
N LYS A 241 -15.63 -5.34 15.73
CA LYS A 241 -16.99 -4.95 15.30
C LYS A 241 -17.06 -5.00 13.78
N GLU A 242 -17.97 -5.79 13.28
CA GLU A 242 -18.27 -5.87 11.85
C GLU A 242 -19.09 -4.66 11.40
N ASP A 243 -18.68 -4.05 10.30
CA ASP A 243 -19.40 -2.97 9.62
C ASP A 243 -19.55 -3.33 8.13
N PRO A 244 -20.76 -3.67 7.67
CA PRO A 244 -21.01 -4.03 6.28
C PRO A 244 -20.59 -2.96 5.26
N LYS A 245 -20.43 -1.70 5.69
CA LYS A 245 -19.99 -0.60 4.82
C LYS A 245 -18.48 -0.59 4.58
N ARG A 246 -17.73 -1.36 5.36
CA ARG A 246 -16.27 -1.44 5.31
C ARG A 246 -15.77 -2.79 4.79
N CYS A 247 -16.68 -3.66 4.36
CA CYS A 247 -16.30 -4.95 3.82
C CYS A 247 -15.36 -4.82 2.64
N HIS A 248 -14.36 -5.68 2.61
CA HIS A 248 -13.40 -5.84 1.51
C HIS A 248 -12.44 -4.66 1.29
N ASP A 249 -12.17 -3.85 2.32
CA ASP A 249 -11.13 -2.81 2.24
C ASP A 249 -9.75 -3.44 1.97
N GLY A 250 -8.93 -2.79 1.14
CA GLY A 250 -7.60 -3.26 0.72
C GLY A 250 -7.57 -3.86 -0.69
N THR A 251 -6.49 -4.56 -1.01
CA THR A 251 -6.33 -5.30 -2.27
C THR A 251 -6.98 -6.67 -2.13
N ILE A 252 -8.02 -6.92 -2.91
CA ILE A 252 -8.91 -8.08 -2.75
C ILE A 252 -8.18 -9.43 -2.69
N GLU A 253 -7.10 -9.58 -3.44
CA GLU A 253 -6.25 -10.78 -3.46
C GLU A 253 -5.64 -11.08 -2.08
N PHE A 254 -5.20 -10.03 -1.36
CA PHE A 254 -4.40 -10.15 -0.13
C PHE A 254 -5.13 -9.74 1.13
N THR A 255 -6.21 -8.96 1.02
CA THR A 255 -6.91 -8.41 2.19
C THR A 255 -7.29 -9.52 3.20
N SER A 256 -7.24 -9.20 4.50
CA SER A 256 -7.50 -10.16 5.56
C SER A 256 -8.99 -10.57 5.64
N ILE A 257 -9.26 -11.70 6.28
CA ILE A 257 -10.63 -12.17 6.55
C ILE A 257 -11.36 -11.13 7.42
N ASP A 258 -10.70 -10.52 8.40
CA ASP A 258 -11.29 -9.45 9.21
C ASP A 258 -11.75 -8.27 8.33
N ALA A 259 -10.92 -7.83 7.37
CA ALA A 259 -11.29 -6.76 6.45
C ALA A 259 -12.41 -7.18 5.48
N HIS A 260 -12.44 -8.44 5.04
CA HIS A 260 -13.57 -8.97 4.28
C HIS A 260 -14.90 -8.89 5.05
N ASN A 261 -14.86 -9.08 6.35
CA ASN A 261 -16.03 -8.97 7.25
C ASN A 261 -16.32 -7.52 7.69
N GLY A 262 -15.56 -6.55 7.20
CA GLY A 262 -15.73 -5.14 7.56
C GLY A 262 -15.23 -4.79 8.96
N VAL A 263 -14.42 -5.65 9.57
CA VAL A 263 -13.79 -5.38 10.87
C VAL A 263 -12.65 -4.40 10.70
N ALA A 264 -12.47 -3.50 11.66
CA ALA A 264 -11.34 -2.58 11.66
C ALA A 264 -10.01 -3.35 11.62
N PRO A 265 -9.03 -2.92 10.77
CA PRO A 265 -7.76 -3.63 10.66
C PRO A 265 -7.02 -3.73 12.00
N SER A 266 -6.35 -4.87 12.23
CA SER A 266 -5.54 -5.15 13.41
C SER A 266 -4.21 -5.80 13.04
N ARG A 267 -3.35 -6.02 14.03
CA ARG A 267 -2.02 -6.63 13.84
C ARG A 267 -2.08 -7.99 13.14
N ARG A 268 -3.02 -8.87 13.53
CA ARG A 268 -3.18 -10.18 12.90
C ARG A 268 -3.55 -10.08 11.41
N GLY A 269 -4.30 -9.05 11.03
CA GLY A 269 -4.66 -8.81 9.63
C GLY A 269 -3.44 -8.51 8.75
N ASP A 270 -2.52 -7.66 9.19
CA ASP A 270 -1.27 -7.40 8.46
C ASP A 270 -0.40 -8.66 8.33
N LEU A 271 -0.33 -9.49 9.38
CA LEU A 271 0.41 -10.75 9.35
C LEU A 271 -0.25 -11.78 8.42
N GLU A 272 -1.57 -11.84 8.39
CA GLU A 272 -2.34 -12.67 7.45
C GLU A 272 -2.08 -12.26 6.00
N ILE A 273 -2.11 -10.95 5.71
CA ILE A 273 -1.79 -10.40 4.39
C ILE A 273 -0.37 -10.77 3.97
N LEU A 274 0.62 -10.64 4.87
CA LEU A 274 2.00 -11.06 4.59
C LEU A 274 2.08 -12.55 4.25
N GLY A 275 1.33 -13.40 4.94
CA GLY A 275 1.24 -14.83 4.64
C GLY A 275 0.76 -15.10 3.21
N TYR A 276 -0.29 -14.45 2.77
CA TYR A 276 -0.79 -14.56 1.39
C TYR A 276 0.21 -14.05 0.36
N CYS A 277 0.90 -12.94 0.66
CA CYS A 277 1.98 -12.43 -0.19
C CYS A 277 3.12 -13.47 -0.33
N MET A 278 3.57 -14.09 0.77
CA MET A 278 4.62 -15.12 0.73
C MET A 278 4.22 -16.29 -0.16
N ILE A 279 2.99 -16.78 -0.02
CA ILE A 279 2.47 -17.88 -0.84
C ILE A 279 2.47 -17.48 -2.32
N GLN A 280 1.91 -16.31 -2.67
CA GLN A 280 1.89 -15.85 -4.06
C GLN A 280 3.29 -15.67 -4.64
N TRP A 281 4.21 -15.07 -3.89
CA TRP A 281 5.57 -14.83 -4.38
C TRP A 281 6.35 -16.13 -4.64
N LEU A 282 6.04 -17.20 -3.92
CA LEU A 282 6.66 -18.51 -4.10
C LEU A 282 5.98 -19.33 -5.20
N SER A 283 4.65 -19.40 -5.20
CA SER A 283 3.86 -20.26 -6.10
C SER A 283 3.49 -19.60 -7.42
N GLY A 284 3.46 -18.27 -7.45
CA GLY A 284 3.02 -17.48 -8.60
C GLY A 284 1.53 -17.21 -8.65
N HIS A 285 0.75 -17.75 -7.71
CA HIS A 285 -0.71 -17.58 -7.68
C HIS A 285 -1.30 -17.89 -6.29
N LEU A 286 -2.54 -17.43 -6.08
CA LEU A 286 -3.39 -17.82 -4.93
C LEU A 286 -4.65 -18.53 -5.44
N PRO A 287 -5.23 -19.47 -4.69
CA PRO A 287 -6.35 -20.30 -5.16
C PRO A 287 -7.61 -19.52 -5.55
N TRP A 288 -7.79 -18.32 -5.02
CA TRP A 288 -8.96 -17.47 -5.25
C TRP A 288 -8.76 -16.41 -6.32
N GLU A 289 -7.60 -16.38 -7.00
CA GLU A 289 -7.33 -15.43 -8.08
C GLU A 289 -8.14 -15.70 -9.35
N ASP A 290 -8.75 -16.89 -9.47
CA ASP A 290 -9.63 -17.27 -10.56
C ASP A 290 -10.93 -16.44 -10.62
N ASN A 291 -11.37 -15.86 -9.48
CA ASN A 291 -12.57 -15.02 -9.42
C ASN A 291 -12.47 -13.83 -8.45
N LEU A 292 -11.52 -12.91 -8.71
CA LEU A 292 -11.35 -11.70 -7.90
C LEU A 292 -12.50 -10.69 -8.04
N LYS A 293 -13.40 -10.88 -9.01
CA LYS A 293 -14.55 -9.99 -9.21
C LYS A 293 -15.66 -10.21 -8.19
N ASP A 294 -15.65 -11.36 -7.53
CA ASP A 294 -16.58 -11.68 -6.45
C ASP A 294 -15.88 -11.66 -5.09
N PRO A 295 -15.96 -10.57 -4.34
CA PRO A 295 -15.31 -10.45 -3.04
C PRO A 295 -15.79 -11.47 -2.00
N ASN A 296 -17.04 -11.93 -2.09
CA ASN A 296 -17.57 -12.95 -1.19
C ASN A 296 -16.94 -14.32 -1.50
N TYR A 297 -16.79 -14.67 -2.77
CA TYR A 297 -16.06 -15.88 -3.17
C TYR A 297 -14.63 -15.89 -2.63
N VAL A 298 -13.93 -14.75 -2.73
CA VAL A 298 -12.56 -14.61 -2.22
C VAL A 298 -12.54 -14.77 -0.70
N ARG A 299 -13.44 -14.11 0.03
CA ARG A 299 -13.59 -14.25 1.48
C ARG A 299 -13.83 -15.70 1.88
N ASP A 300 -14.82 -16.35 1.29
CA ASP A 300 -15.24 -17.70 1.65
C ASP A 300 -14.13 -18.72 1.32
N SER A 301 -13.38 -18.49 0.24
CA SER A 301 -12.19 -19.27 -0.09
C SER A 301 -11.09 -19.11 0.96
N LYS A 302 -10.79 -17.87 1.40
CA LYS A 302 -9.82 -17.62 2.47
C LYS A 302 -10.23 -18.27 3.79
N ILE A 303 -11.50 -18.16 4.18
CA ILE A 303 -12.04 -18.82 5.38
C ILE A 303 -11.83 -20.33 5.29
N ARG A 304 -12.22 -20.96 4.19
CA ARG A 304 -12.05 -22.40 3.98
C ARG A 304 -10.57 -22.83 4.07
N TYR A 305 -9.66 -22.08 3.45
CA TYR A 305 -8.23 -22.40 3.49
C TYR A 305 -7.57 -22.05 4.82
N ARG A 306 -8.07 -21.07 5.57
CA ARG A 306 -7.64 -20.83 6.95
C ARG A 306 -7.91 -22.05 7.85
N GLU A 307 -9.05 -22.70 7.66
CA GLU A 307 -9.35 -23.94 8.40
C GLU A 307 -8.54 -25.16 7.92
N ASN A 308 -8.07 -25.13 6.69
CA ASN A 308 -7.28 -26.20 6.09
C ASN A 308 -6.01 -25.62 5.42
N ILE A 309 -5.03 -25.23 6.22
CA ILE A 309 -3.76 -24.67 5.71
C ILE A 309 -2.97 -25.72 4.93
N ALA A 310 -3.03 -27.01 5.32
CA ALA A 310 -2.42 -28.08 4.54
C ALA A 310 -2.99 -28.14 3.12
N GLY A 311 -4.31 -28.03 2.96
CA GLY A 311 -4.98 -27.97 1.66
C GLY A 311 -4.63 -26.72 0.86
N LEU A 312 -4.41 -25.56 1.51
CA LEU A 312 -3.87 -24.36 0.85
C LEU A 312 -2.48 -24.61 0.27
N MET A 313 -1.60 -25.21 1.08
CA MET A 313 -0.24 -25.53 0.66
C MET A 313 -0.23 -26.58 -0.46
N ASP A 314 -1.10 -27.60 -0.41
CA ASP A 314 -1.25 -28.58 -1.47
C ASP A 314 -1.71 -27.96 -2.79
N LYS A 315 -2.62 -27.01 -2.72
CA LYS A 315 -3.14 -26.31 -3.90
C LYS A 315 -2.11 -25.40 -4.56
N CYS A 316 -1.29 -24.71 -3.76
CA CYS A 316 -0.28 -23.77 -4.25
C CYS A 316 1.07 -24.44 -4.59
N PHE A 317 1.40 -25.55 -3.93
CA PHE A 317 2.69 -26.24 -4.06
C PHE A 317 2.46 -27.75 -4.29
N PRO A 318 2.11 -28.14 -5.52
CA PRO A 318 1.79 -29.53 -5.83
C PRO A 318 3.00 -30.49 -5.77
N GLU A 319 4.22 -29.93 -5.71
CA GLU A 319 5.46 -30.70 -5.68
C GLU A 319 5.88 -31.09 -4.25
N LYS A 320 6.81 -32.06 -4.15
CA LYS A 320 7.28 -32.63 -2.87
C LYS A 320 7.97 -31.62 -1.94
N ASN A 321 8.43 -30.47 -2.45
CA ASN A 321 9.18 -29.46 -1.69
C ASN A 321 8.30 -28.28 -1.24
N LYS A 322 7.25 -28.57 -0.47
CA LYS A 322 6.42 -27.55 0.13
C LYS A 322 7.20 -26.75 1.17
N PRO A 323 7.02 -25.43 1.26
CA PRO A 323 7.69 -24.60 2.27
C PRO A 323 6.97 -24.75 3.63
N ASP A 324 7.41 -25.71 4.44
CA ASP A 324 6.83 -26.01 5.76
C ASP A 324 6.81 -24.79 6.70
N GLU A 325 7.79 -23.91 6.59
CA GLU A 325 7.85 -22.69 7.38
C GLU A 325 6.71 -21.73 7.04
N ILE A 326 6.20 -21.73 5.80
CA ILE A 326 5.06 -20.91 5.43
C ILE A 326 3.77 -21.50 6.02
N ALA A 327 3.61 -22.80 6.00
CA ALA A 327 2.51 -23.48 6.68
C ALA A 327 2.51 -23.16 8.19
N LYS A 328 3.66 -23.32 8.86
CA LYS A 328 3.83 -23.00 10.28
C LYS A 328 3.55 -21.52 10.60
N TYR A 329 3.98 -20.61 9.72
CA TYR A 329 3.69 -19.20 9.85
C TYR A 329 2.18 -18.95 9.81
N MET A 330 1.47 -19.51 8.80
CA MET A 330 0.02 -19.34 8.65
C MET A 330 -0.75 -19.96 9.84
N GLU A 331 -0.35 -21.14 10.34
CA GLU A 331 -0.94 -21.74 11.53
C GLU A 331 -0.72 -20.87 12.79
N THR A 332 0.46 -20.27 12.94
CA THR A 332 0.74 -19.36 14.05
C THR A 332 -0.12 -18.10 13.98
N VAL A 333 -0.27 -17.52 12.79
CA VAL A 333 -1.10 -16.33 12.58
C VAL A 333 -2.60 -16.64 12.77
N LYS A 334 -3.06 -17.81 12.34
CA LYS A 334 -4.43 -18.28 12.54
C LYS A 334 -4.85 -18.28 14.01
N LEU A 335 -3.94 -18.60 14.92
CA LEU A 335 -4.21 -18.71 16.35
C LEU A 335 -4.26 -17.37 17.08
N LEU A 336 -3.86 -16.27 16.45
CA LEU A 336 -3.86 -14.96 17.09
C LEU A 336 -5.27 -14.43 17.33
N ASP A 337 -5.55 -13.99 18.55
CA ASP A 337 -6.74 -13.22 18.85
C ASP A 337 -6.68 -11.82 18.24
N TYR A 338 -7.86 -11.21 18.03
CA TYR A 338 -7.97 -9.90 17.38
C TYR A 338 -7.18 -8.79 18.09
N VAL A 339 -7.20 -8.79 19.42
CA VAL A 339 -6.50 -7.80 20.26
C VAL A 339 -5.10 -8.25 20.68
N GLU A 340 -4.73 -9.48 20.38
CA GLU A 340 -3.48 -10.07 20.83
C GLU A 340 -2.27 -9.36 20.22
N LYS A 341 -1.23 -9.16 21.04
CA LYS A 341 0.09 -8.73 20.57
C LYS A 341 0.87 -9.95 20.05
N PRO A 342 1.19 -10.00 18.74
CA PRO A 342 1.93 -11.12 18.19
C PRO A 342 3.33 -11.26 18.79
N LEU A 343 3.81 -12.48 18.94
CA LEU A 343 5.20 -12.78 19.27
C LEU A 343 6.04 -12.72 17.98
N TYR A 344 6.43 -11.52 17.56
CA TYR A 344 7.18 -11.30 16.30
C TYR A 344 8.45 -12.12 16.22
N GLN A 345 9.14 -12.33 17.35
CA GLN A 345 10.35 -13.14 17.37
C GLN A 345 10.04 -14.59 16.99
N ASN A 346 8.95 -15.17 17.45
CA ASN A 346 8.54 -16.52 17.05
C ASN A 346 8.30 -16.62 15.53
N LEU A 347 7.65 -15.61 14.93
CA LEU A 347 7.46 -15.56 13.48
C LEU A 347 8.79 -15.45 12.73
N ARG A 348 9.74 -14.64 13.24
CA ARG A 348 11.10 -14.57 12.67
C ARG A 348 11.84 -15.91 12.77
N ASP A 349 11.74 -16.58 13.92
CA ASP A 349 12.42 -17.86 14.15
C ASP A 349 11.90 -18.95 13.18
N ILE A 350 10.60 -18.96 12.87
CA ILE A 350 10.01 -19.84 11.86
C ILE A 350 10.65 -19.57 10.48
N LEU A 351 10.76 -18.32 10.07
CA LEU A 351 11.34 -17.95 8.76
C LEU A 351 12.86 -18.20 8.72
N LEU A 352 13.57 -17.94 9.81
CA LEU A 352 15.02 -18.23 9.91
C LEU A 352 15.28 -19.74 9.87
N GLN A 353 14.43 -20.56 10.49
CA GLN A 353 14.52 -22.00 10.38
C GLN A 353 14.25 -22.48 8.95
N GLY A 354 13.31 -21.82 8.25
CA GLY A 354 13.08 -22.04 6.82
C GLY A 354 14.34 -21.74 5.97
N LEU A 355 15.03 -20.62 6.23
CA LEU A 355 16.31 -20.34 5.57
C LEU A 355 17.36 -21.43 5.86
N LYS A 356 17.48 -21.87 7.10
CA LYS A 356 18.41 -22.93 7.47
C LYS A 356 18.08 -24.26 6.78
N SER A 357 16.81 -24.61 6.62
CA SER A 357 16.37 -25.87 5.97
C SER A 357 16.78 -25.96 4.49
N ILE A 358 16.93 -24.81 3.82
CA ILE A 358 17.42 -24.72 2.43
C ILE A 358 18.94 -24.48 2.36
N GLY A 359 19.68 -24.68 3.46
CA GLY A 359 21.14 -24.44 3.50
C GLY A 359 21.54 -22.97 3.37
N SER A 360 20.65 -22.02 3.67
CA SER A 360 20.86 -20.59 3.54
C SER A 360 20.83 -19.88 4.90
N LYS A 361 21.17 -18.60 4.89
CA LYS A 361 21.14 -17.72 6.06
C LYS A 361 20.60 -16.33 5.67
N ASP A 362 20.19 -15.55 6.67
CA ASP A 362 19.84 -14.14 6.49
C ASP A 362 21.15 -13.31 6.34
N ASP A 363 21.67 -13.24 5.13
CA ASP A 363 22.83 -12.43 4.77
C ASP A 363 22.45 -11.00 4.38
N GLY A 364 21.15 -10.71 4.24
CA GLY A 364 20.61 -9.41 3.85
C GLY A 364 20.77 -9.10 2.37
N LYS A 365 21.09 -10.09 1.53
CA LYS A 365 21.20 -9.94 0.07
C LYS A 365 19.96 -10.51 -0.61
N LEU A 366 19.26 -9.67 -1.36
CA LEU A 366 18.06 -10.05 -2.10
C LEU A 366 18.41 -10.50 -3.50
N GLU A 367 18.13 -11.75 -3.84
CA GLU A 367 18.33 -12.31 -5.19
C GLU A 367 17.11 -11.97 -6.04
N LEU A 368 17.07 -10.73 -6.56
CA LEU A 368 15.92 -10.19 -7.31
C LEU A 368 16.08 -10.28 -8.83
N SER A 369 17.26 -10.68 -9.35
CA SER A 369 17.46 -10.92 -10.77
C SER A 369 17.07 -12.35 -11.15
N VAL A 370 16.55 -12.55 -12.36
CA VAL A 370 16.44 -13.88 -12.96
C VAL A 370 17.86 -14.45 -13.00
N ALA A 371 18.08 -15.58 -12.33
CA ALA A 371 19.29 -16.35 -12.57
C ALA A 371 19.25 -16.72 -14.06
N GLU A 372 20.05 -16.06 -14.89
CA GLU A 372 20.33 -16.57 -16.23
C GLU A 372 20.85 -17.98 -16.01
N ASN A 373 20.08 -18.97 -16.49
CA ASN A 373 20.43 -20.37 -16.43
C ASN A 373 21.89 -20.51 -16.85
N GLY A 374 22.76 -20.82 -15.90
CA GLY A 374 24.16 -21.07 -16.13
C GLY A 374 24.30 -22.28 -17.06
N GLY A 375 24.64 -22.01 -18.26
CA GLY A 375 24.99 -23.04 -19.25
C GLY A 375 24.64 -22.59 -20.66
N LEU A 376 25.49 -21.76 -21.29
CA LEU A 376 25.81 -21.76 -22.73
C LEU A 376 26.44 -20.45 -23.28
N LYS A 377 26.92 -19.51 -22.45
CA LYS A 377 27.57 -18.29 -22.98
C LYS A 377 29.05 -18.10 -22.63
N ALA A 378 29.70 -19.08 -21.98
CA ALA A 378 31.15 -19.00 -21.69
C ALA A 378 32.05 -19.54 -22.82
N LYS A 379 31.51 -20.07 -23.94
CA LYS A 379 32.32 -20.59 -25.08
C LYS A 379 32.33 -19.70 -26.32
N ALA A 380 31.53 -18.62 -26.37
CA ALA A 380 31.48 -17.73 -27.54
C ALA A 380 32.36 -16.47 -27.42
N ALA A 381 32.78 -16.09 -26.20
CA ALA A 381 33.60 -14.89 -25.98
C ALA A 381 35.13 -15.15 -26.17
N THR A 382 35.58 -16.41 -26.07
CA THR A 382 36.99 -16.75 -26.23
C THR A 382 37.36 -17.02 -27.68
N LYS A 383 36.39 -17.28 -28.58
CA LYS A 383 36.64 -17.49 -30.00
C LYS A 383 36.65 -16.19 -30.83
N ARG A 384 36.06 -15.11 -30.33
CA ARG A 384 36.07 -13.78 -30.97
C ARG A 384 37.30 -12.93 -30.65
N LYS A 385 38.12 -13.30 -29.64
CA LYS A 385 39.36 -12.59 -29.32
C LYS A 385 40.58 -13.15 -30.05
N LYS A 386 40.51 -14.38 -30.59
CA LYS A 386 41.60 -14.95 -31.41
C LYS A 386 41.51 -14.63 -32.91
N ASP A 387 40.28 -14.29 -33.40
CA ASP A 387 40.10 -13.95 -34.83
C ASP A 387 40.21 -12.43 -35.11
N ALA A 388 40.49 -11.62 -34.09
CA ALA A 388 40.69 -10.16 -34.23
C ALA A 388 42.18 -9.74 -34.18
N GLU A 389 43.11 -10.65 -33.82
CA GLU A 389 44.55 -10.37 -33.79
C GLU A 389 45.30 -10.82 -35.06
N GLU A 390 44.62 -11.52 -35.99
CA GLU A 390 45.25 -12.03 -37.25
C GLU A 390 44.88 -11.25 -38.51
N ARG A 391 44.17 -10.08 -38.38
CA ARG A 391 43.74 -9.25 -39.52
C ARG A 391 44.22 -7.80 -39.48
N THR A 392 45.34 -7.52 -38.83
CA THR A 392 45.98 -6.19 -38.89
C THR A 392 47.42 -6.30 -39.37
N GLN A 393 47.59 -6.84 -40.57
CA GLN A 393 48.78 -6.62 -41.38
C GLN A 393 48.40 -6.94 -42.81
N SER A 394 47.96 -5.94 -43.61
CA SER A 394 48.33 -5.70 -45.00
C SER A 394 47.45 -4.59 -45.60
N SER A 395 48.18 -3.67 -46.21
CA SER A 395 47.84 -2.73 -47.29
C SER A 395 47.07 -1.46 -46.94
N VAL A 396 47.91 -0.46 -46.81
CA VAL A 396 47.74 0.93 -47.22
C VAL A 396 47.66 0.95 -48.76
N GLU A 397 46.74 1.72 -49.31
CA GLU A 397 46.88 2.63 -50.46
C GLU A 397 45.56 3.00 -51.11
N ASP A 398 45.41 4.29 -51.21
CA ASP A 398 44.85 5.16 -52.27
C ASP A 398 43.37 5.44 -52.44
N MET A 399 43.10 6.73 -52.15
CA MET A 399 42.55 7.83 -52.99
C MET A 399 41.05 7.85 -53.38
N ASP A 400 40.43 8.88 -52.89
CA ASP A 400 39.84 10.04 -53.58
C ASP A 400 38.33 10.16 -53.85
N CYS A 401 37.85 11.36 -53.50
CA CYS A 401 36.77 12.17 -54.11
C CYS A 401 35.30 11.87 -53.83
N CYS A 402 34.73 12.86 -53.13
CA CYS A 402 33.33 13.36 -53.18
C CYS A 402 32.89 13.72 -54.64
N PRO A 403 31.61 14.05 -54.98
CA PRO A 403 30.61 14.76 -54.20
C PRO A 403 29.10 14.32 -54.38
N ALA A 404 28.23 14.96 -53.62
CA ALA A 404 26.76 15.00 -53.80
C ALA A 404 26.35 15.78 -55.07
N PRO A 405 25.11 15.70 -55.57
CA PRO A 405 24.02 16.55 -55.16
C PRO A 405 22.60 15.91 -55.19
N ALA A 406 21.67 16.37 -54.38
CA ALA A 406 20.53 17.28 -54.49
C ALA A 406 19.35 16.91 -55.49
N GLU A 407 18.12 17.07 -54.92
CA GLU A 407 16.85 17.46 -55.57
C GLU A 407 16.10 16.36 -56.35
N GLU A 408 14.78 16.21 -56.36
CA GLU A 408 13.60 17.12 -56.22
C GLU A 408 12.31 16.30 -56.21
N GLU A 409 11.31 16.78 -55.48
CA GLU A 409 9.88 16.91 -55.75
C GLU A 409 9.07 15.78 -56.44
N ALA A 410 7.93 15.43 -55.86
CA ALA A 410 6.60 15.76 -56.39
C ALA A 410 5.43 15.21 -55.54
N ALA A 411 4.55 16.08 -55.25
CA ALA A 411 3.24 15.92 -54.68
C ALA A 411 2.29 15.04 -55.49
N ARG A 412 1.32 14.39 -54.84
CA ARG A 412 -0.08 14.32 -55.31
C ARG A 412 -1.06 13.97 -54.18
N THR A 413 -1.87 14.97 -53.88
CA THR A 413 -3.22 14.98 -53.29
C THR A 413 -4.17 13.91 -53.86
N ARG A 414 -4.97 13.30 -52.99
CA ARG A 414 -6.39 13.01 -53.27
C ARG A 414 -7.21 12.92 -51.98
N GLU A 415 -8.07 13.90 -51.78
CA GLU A 415 -9.32 13.84 -51.03
C GLU A 415 -10.23 12.74 -51.59
N VAL A 416 -11.12 12.19 -50.74
CA VAL A 416 -12.56 12.03 -50.98
C VAL A 416 -13.28 11.40 -49.79
N GLN A 417 -14.11 12.20 -49.15
CA GLN A 417 -15.52 12.03 -48.70
C GLN A 417 -15.91 11.01 -47.61
N LYS A 418 -16.54 11.60 -46.57
CA LYS A 418 -17.58 11.03 -45.70
C LYS A 418 -18.85 10.67 -46.49
N PRO A 419 -19.69 9.78 -45.95
CA PRO A 419 -21.07 10.20 -45.71
C PRO A 419 -21.57 9.87 -44.27
N GLU A 420 -22.65 10.60 -43.98
CA GLU A 420 -23.43 10.72 -42.77
C GLU A 420 -24.41 9.56 -42.52
N ARG A 421 -24.80 9.46 -41.22
CA ARG A 421 -26.11 9.10 -40.63
C ARG A 421 -26.79 7.76 -40.95
N GLU A 422 -27.09 7.01 -39.91
CA GLU A 422 -28.47 6.82 -39.48
C GLU A 422 -28.57 6.21 -38.06
N SER A 423 -29.54 6.72 -37.34
CA SER A 423 -30.00 6.42 -36.01
C SER A 423 -30.78 5.10 -35.93
N ARG A 424 -30.65 4.33 -34.84
CA ARG A 424 -31.79 3.65 -34.18
C ARG A 424 -31.45 3.11 -32.79
N SER A 425 -32.17 3.56 -31.91
CA SER A 425 -32.69 3.27 -30.56
C SER A 425 -32.68 1.83 -30.03
N LYS A 426 -32.56 1.82 -28.64
CA LYS A 426 -33.09 0.86 -27.63
C LYS A 426 -32.27 -0.39 -27.44
N SER A 427 -31.84 -0.72 -26.20
CA SER A 427 -32.56 -0.84 -24.93
C SER A 427 -31.61 -1.12 -23.77
N ASN A 428 -31.94 -0.62 -22.62
CA ASN A 428 -31.62 -0.93 -21.23
C ASN A 428 -30.83 -2.21 -20.91
N ALA A 429 -29.75 -2.05 -20.10
CA ALA A 429 -29.59 -2.86 -18.91
C ALA A 429 -28.72 -2.10 -17.88
N VAL A 430 -29.32 -1.88 -16.74
CA VAL A 430 -28.83 -1.31 -15.49
C VAL A 430 -27.74 -2.20 -14.92
N ASN A 431 -26.62 -1.63 -14.49
CA ASN A 431 -25.91 -2.10 -13.31
C ASN A 431 -25.19 -0.94 -12.65
N GLN A 432 -25.82 -0.47 -11.57
CA GLN A 432 -25.26 0.38 -10.53
C GLN A 432 -24.30 -0.44 -9.70
N PHE A 433 -23.07 0.04 -9.52
CA PHE A 433 -22.25 -0.31 -8.37
C PHE A 433 -21.90 0.95 -7.59
N LEU A 434 -22.45 0.95 -6.39
CA LEU A 434 -22.34 1.91 -5.32
C LEU A 434 -20.91 1.93 -4.73
N PHE A 435 -20.30 3.10 -4.72
CA PHE A 435 -19.25 3.43 -3.75
C PHE A 435 -19.82 4.41 -2.74
N SER A 436 -19.90 3.95 -1.49
CA SER A 436 -20.42 4.75 -0.38
C SER A 436 -19.37 5.73 0.14
N SER A 437 -19.81 6.99 0.19
CA SER A 437 -19.06 8.11 0.76
C SER A 437 -19.12 8.13 2.27
N PHE A 438 -18.00 8.30 2.94
CA PHE A 438 -17.92 8.62 4.36
C PHE A 438 -18.43 10.05 4.62
N ARG A 439 -19.37 10.18 5.53
CA ARG A 439 -19.69 11.45 6.21
C ARG A 439 -19.14 11.39 7.63
N LEU A 440 -18.23 12.29 7.95
CA LEU A 440 -17.87 12.65 9.31
C LEU A 440 -18.88 13.69 9.82
N SER A 441 -19.54 13.39 10.94
CA SER A 441 -20.25 14.37 11.75
C SER A 441 -19.27 15.01 12.74
N PHE A 442 -19.15 16.33 12.67
CA PHE A 442 -18.53 17.17 13.70
C PHE A 442 -19.48 17.30 14.88
N PHE A 443 -19.02 17.01 16.08
CA PHE A 443 -19.54 17.58 17.31
C PHE A 443 -18.43 18.37 17.98
N CYS A 444 -18.63 19.69 18.01
CA CYS A 444 -17.97 20.62 18.92
C CYS A 444 -18.51 20.41 20.33
N PHE A 445 -17.64 20.18 21.29
CA PHE A 445 -17.92 20.53 22.68
C PHE A 445 -16.75 21.34 23.22
N SER A 446 -17.02 22.62 23.40
CA SER A 446 -16.24 23.53 24.27
C SER A 446 -16.68 23.29 25.70
N ILE A 447 -15.75 22.94 26.57
CA ILE A 447 -15.93 23.14 28.01
C ILE A 447 -14.68 23.82 28.55
N LEU A 448 -14.89 25.05 28.95
CA LEU A 448 -14.07 25.82 29.88
C LEU A 448 -14.04 25.13 31.24
N PHE A 449 -12.88 24.95 31.84
CA PHE A 449 -12.76 24.97 33.29
C PHE A 449 -11.50 25.74 33.70
N SER A 450 -11.77 26.73 34.52
CA SER A 450 -10.86 27.62 35.19
C SER A 450 -10.02 26.95 36.28
N CYS A 451 -8.85 27.52 36.52
CA CYS A 451 -8.01 27.37 37.69
C CYS A 451 -8.76 27.41 39.01
N GLU A 452 -8.30 26.57 39.96
CA GLU A 452 -8.08 27.00 41.33
C GLU A 452 -7.00 26.12 42.00
N SER A 453 -5.99 26.80 42.52
CA SER A 453 -4.95 26.34 43.44
C SER A 453 -5.54 26.01 44.79
N TRP A 454 -4.91 25.04 45.50
CA TRP A 454 -4.60 25.05 46.94
C TRP A 454 -4.11 23.67 47.43
N GLY A 455 -3.01 23.70 48.19
CA GLY A 455 -2.56 22.63 49.10
C GLY A 455 -1.33 21.87 48.64
#